data_20356d5f58d0478a7854f5abefc92d5a
#
_entry.id   20356d5f58d0478a7854f5abefc92d5a
#
_cell.length_a   1.000
_cell.length_b   1.000
_cell.length_c   1.000
_cell.angle_alpha   90.00
_cell.angle_beta   90.00
_cell.angle_gamma   90.00
#
_symmetry.space_group_name_H-M   'P 1'
#
loop_
_entity.id
_entity.type
_entity.pdbx_description
1 polymer ?
#
loop_
_entity_poly.entity_id
_entity_poly.type
_entity_poly.pdbx_seq_one_letter_code
_entity_poly.pdbx_strand_id
1 'polypeptide(L)'
;MLHLYDTRTRKAQEISPMDGKTLRFYCCGPTVYAPAHIGNFRTFIMQDVFRRVVELGGTATTHVRNLTDVDDKTIRDSRKAAVTLAEFTATWADKFHRDCQALNCLPPHVEPSAVAHIPEQIEMVKALVEKGHAYPSEDGSVYFRISSFPEYGSLSHLDKRELDLGKTANARSNADEYEKDSVADFVLWKSRRPEDGDNYWPSPWGEGRPGWHLECSAMIHKYFGNDFDLHSGGVDLVFPHHENEVAQSRCACGGGFARLWFHIAHLLVDGGKMSKSLGNMYTLEDLAKLGHKAEAVRYVLAGGYYRRPLNFTLSSLEDAKAALNRMAKFDAQLRTAAGTDTVPSLSLIHISEPTRQEAIS
;
A
#
# COMPACT_ATOMS: atom_id res chain seq x y z
N MET A 1 -20.95 11.59 -11.28
CA MET A 1 -19.56 11.24 -11.62
C MET A 1 -18.69 11.43 -10.39
N LEU A 2 -17.83 10.47 -10.08
CA LEU A 2 -16.95 10.51 -8.92
C LEU A 2 -15.61 11.15 -9.33
N HIS A 3 -15.11 12.07 -8.51
CA HIS A 3 -13.83 12.74 -8.75
C HIS A 3 -12.86 12.44 -7.60
N LEU A 4 -11.61 12.22 -7.94
CA LEU A 4 -10.51 11.99 -7.01
C LEU A 4 -9.39 12.99 -7.29
N TYR A 5 -8.73 13.47 -6.26
CA TYR A 5 -7.55 14.28 -6.45
C TYR A 5 -6.36 13.39 -6.82
N ASP A 6 -5.82 13.63 -8.00
CA ASP A 6 -4.65 12.92 -8.50
C ASP A 6 -3.36 13.62 -8.03
N THR A 7 -2.47 12.87 -7.40
CA THR A 7 -1.20 13.40 -6.87
C THR A 7 -0.28 13.89 -7.98
N ARG A 8 -0.24 13.19 -9.12
CA ARG A 8 0.63 13.53 -10.24
C ARG A 8 0.24 14.85 -10.90
N THR A 9 -1.03 15.04 -11.19
CA THR A 9 -1.52 16.27 -11.85
C THR A 9 -1.85 17.39 -10.89
N ARG A 10 -1.96 17.08 -9.58
CA ARG A 10 -2.41 18.01 -8.52
C ARG A 10 -3.80 18.62 -8.79
N LYS A 11 -4.67 17.88 -9.46
CA LYS A 11 -6.03 18.28 -9.81
C LYS A 11 -7.04 17.20 -9.47
N ALA A 12 -8.29 17.59 -9.27
CA ALA A 12 -9.37 16.63 -9.23
C ALA A 12 -9.59 16.05 -10.65
N GLN A 13 -9.62 14.74 -10.75
CA GLN A 13 -9.81 13.99 -11.98
C GLN A 13 -11.04 13.11 -11.86
N GLU A 14 -11.76 12.94 -12.95
CA GLU A 14 -12.88 12.00 -13.00
C GLU A 14 -12.37 10.55 -12.93
N ILE A 15 -13.05 9.73 -12.14
CA ILE A 15 -12.78 8.31 -12.03
C ILE A 15 -13.67 7.57 -13.02
N SER A 16 -13.05 6.95 -14.01
CA SER A 16 -13.69 6.06 -14.96
C SER A 16 -12.74 4.93 -15.32
N PRO A 17 -13.23 3.69 -15.51
CA PRO A 17 -12.39 2.58 -15.96
C PRO A 17 -11.81 2.85 -17.35
N MET A 18 -10.54 2.50 -17.58
CA MET A 18 -9.90 2.63 -18.90
C MET A 18 -10.52 1.70 -19.93
N ASP A 19 -11.03 0.55 -19.51
CA ASP A 19 -11.75 -0.41 -20.36
C ASP A 19 -13.26 -0.13 -20.46
N GLY A 20 -13.75 0.92 -19.82
CA GLY A 20 -15.15 1.29 -19.74
C GLY A 20 -16.02 0.36 -18.87
N LYS A 21 -15.43 -0.60 -18.15
CA LYS A 21 -16.17 -1.64 -17.39
C LYS A 21 -15.69 -1.79 -15.96
N THR A 22 -14.40 -2.05 -15.75
CA THR A 22 -13.83 -2.44 -14.46
C THR A 22 -12.69 -1.54 -14.05
N LEU A 23 -12.83 -0.86 -12.94
CA LEU A 23 -11.76 -0.04 -12.37
C LEU A 23 -10.70 -0.95 -11.73
N ARG A 24 -9.51 -0.97 -12.34
CA ARG A 24 -8.35 -1.73 -11.86
C ARG A 24 -7.51 -0.85 -10.96
N PHE A 25 -7.38 -1.22 -9.69
CA PHE A 25 -6.57 -0.44 -8.77
C PHE A 25 -5.66 -1.32 -7.92
N TYR A 26 -4.43 -0.83 -7.77
CA TYR A 26 -3.40 -1.45 -6.95
C TYR A 26 -3.15 -0.64 -5.70
N CYS A 27 -3.02 -1.32 -4.57
CA CYS A 27 -2.69 -0.73 -3.28
C CYS A 27 -1.42 -1.36 -2.75
N CYS A 28 -0.42 -0.55 -2.38
CA CYS A 28 0.71 -1.05 -1.62
C CYS A 28 0.21 -1.59 -0.28
N GLY A 29 0.51 -2.86 -0.03
CA GLY A 29 0.15 -3.56 1.19
C GLY A 29 1.21 -3.40 2.28
N PRO A 30 1.06 -4.10 3.41
CA PRO A 30 2.00 -4.00 4.51
C PRO A 30 3.25 -4.84 4.27
N THR A 31 4.38 -4.40 4.84
CA THR A 31 5.50 -5.28 5.14
C THR A 31 5.17 -6.06 6.41
N VAL A 32 5.14 -7.39 6.30
CA VAL A 32 4.65 -8.30 7.35
C VAL A 32 5.77 -8.71 8.29
N TYR A 33 6.25 -7.78 9.13
CA TYR A 33 7.30 -8.02 10.13
C TYR A 33 6.87 -7.68 11.58
N ALA A 34 5.72 -7.03 11.75
CA ALA A 34 5.20 -6.59 13.03
C ALA A 34 3.68 -6.33 12.91
N PRO A 35 2.95 -6.15 14.04
CA PRO A 35 1.56 -5.75 13.97
C PRO A 35 1.41 -4.42 13.25
N ALA A 36 0.43 -4.32 12.34
CA ALA A 36 0.07 -3.06 11.73
C ALA A 36 -0.51 -2.10 12.78
N HIS A 37 -0.12 -0.85 12.73
CA HIS A 37 -0.65 0.18 13.62
C HIS A 37 -1.80 0.95 12.97
N ILE A 38 -2.55 1.73 13.77
CA ILE A 38 -3.72 2.48 13.29
C ILE A 38 -3.40 3.45 12.14
N GLY A 39 -2.17 3.93 12.02
CA GLY A 39 -1.73 4.75 10.89
C GLY A 39 -1.73 3.99 9.57
N ASN A 40 -1.29 2.70 9.58
CA ASN A 40 -1.42 1.84 8.41
C ASN A 40 -2.90 1.60 8.09
N PHE A 41 -3.71 1.29 9.11
CA PHE A 41 -5.15 1.06 8.91
C PHE A 41 -5.91 2.28 8.42
N ARG A 42 -5.45 3.51 8.68
CA ARG A 42 -6.01 4.72 8.06
C ARG A 42 -5.97 4.60 6.53
N THR A 43 -4.85 4.16 5.98
CA THR A 43 -4.68 3.99 4.53
C THR A 43 -5.60 2.88 4.01
N PHE A 44 -5.59 1.69 4.62
CA PHE A 44 -6.40 0.55 4.16
C PHE A 44 -7.90 0.80 4.29
N ILE A 45 -8.36 1.47 5.35
CA ILE A 45 -9.77 1.86 5.51
C ILE A 45 -10.18 2.86 4.43
N MET A 46 -9.35 3.84 4.10
CA MET A 46 -9.69 4.80 3.04
C MET A 46 -9.74 4.16 1.66
N GLN A 47 -8.87 3.19 1.39
CA GLN A 47 -8.91 2.37 0.16
C GLN A 47 -10.18 1.49 0.12
N ASP A 48 -10.59 0.91 1.24
CA ASP A 48 -11.84 0.16 1.38
C ASP A 48 -13.07 1.04 1.14
N VAL A 49 -13.11 2.24 1.75
CA VAL A 49 -14.18 3.21 1.52
C VAL A 49 -14.23 3.63 0.05
N PHE A 50 -13.08 3.90 -0.55
CA PHE A 50 -13.01 4.22 -1.98
C PHE A 50 -13.61 3.11 -2.85
N ARG A 51 -13.19 1.86 -2.63
CA ARG A 51 -13.73 0.70 -3.35
C ARG A 51 -15.23 0.61 -3.21
N ARG A 52 -15.76 0.68 -1.98
CA ARG A 52 -17.20 0.62 -1.71
C ARG A 52 -17.99 1.73 -2.39
N VAL A 53 -17.45 2.94 -2.41
CA VAL A 53 -18.09 4.09 -3.08
C VAL A 53 -18.14 3.89 -4.60
N VAL A 54 -17.08 3.38 -5.20
CA VAL A 54 -17.02 3.06 -6.64
C VAL A 54 -18.03 1.96 -6.99
N GLU A 55 -18.03 0.86 -6.22
CA GLU A 55 -18.95 -0.28 -6.43
C GLU A 55 -20.42 0.11 -6.18
N LEU A 56 -20.69 0.92 -5.14
CA LEU A 56 -22.03 1.49 -4.89
C LEU A 56 -22.51 2.37 -6.04
N GLY A 57 -21.59 3.05 -6.72
CA GLY A 57 -21.86 3.83 -7.93
C GLY A 57 -22.10 2.99 -9.18
N GLY A 58 -22.10 1.65 -9.07
CA GLY A 58 -22.36 0.72 -10.16
C GLY A 58 -21.14 0.36 -11.03
N THR A 59 -19.93 0.77 -10.63
CA THR A 59 -18.69 0.45 -11.35
C THR A 59 -18.01 -0.75 -10.69
N ALA A 60 -17.79 -1.83 -11.45
CA ALA A 60 -17.03 -2.99 -10.97
C ALA A 60 -15.58 -2.61 -10.68
N THR A 61 -14.95 -3.30 -9.73
CA THR A 61 -13.55 -3.07 -9.38
C THR A 61 -12.72 -4.35 -9.44
N THR A 62 -11.43 -4.21 -9.76
CA THR A 62 -10.41 -5.24 -9.50
C THR A 62 -9.37 -4.64 -8.58
N HIS A 63 -9.40 -5.05 -7.31
CA HIS A 63 -8.49 -4.60 -6.27
C HIS A 63 -7.36 -5.61 -6.08
N VAL A 64 -6.12 -5.18 -6.32
CA VAL A 64 -4.90 -5.93 -6.00
C VAL A 64 -4.18 -5.22 -4.87
N ARG A 65 -3.77 -5.97 -3.84
CA ARG A 65 -2.96 -5.47 -2.72
C ARG A 65 -1.89 -6.51 -2.39
N ASN A 66 -0.63 -6.11 -2.42
CA ASN A 66 0.45 -7.05 -2.11
C ASN A 66 0.66 -7.27 -0.61
N LEU A 67 1.44 -8.31 -0.31
CA LEU A 67 2.13 -8.49 0.96
C LEU A 67 3.63 -8.48 0.69
N THR A 68 4.37 -7.60 1.39
CA THR A 68 5.83 -7.60 1.37
C THR A 68 6.31 -8.57 2.45
N ASP A 69 6.61 -9.80 2.02
CA ASP A 69 7.05 -10.92 2.85
C ASP A 69 8.56 -11.17 2.77
N VAL A 70 9.29 -10.33 2.04
CA VAL A 70 10.76 -10.30 2.00
C VAL A 70 11.27 -8.86 1.97
N ASP A 71 11.99 -8.46 3.00
CA ASP A 71 12.75 -7.21 3.08
C ASP A 71 13.82 -7.30 4.19
N ASP A 72 14.60 -6.23 4.39
CA ASP A 72 15.61 -6.16 5.45
C ASP A 72 15.03 -6.39 6.86
N LYS A 73 13.81 -5.92 7.12
CA LYS A 73 13.14 -6.02 8.43
C LYS A 73 12.61 -7.44 8.66
N THR A 74 11.95 -8.04 7.66
CA THR A 74 11.41 -9.40 7.78
C THR A 74 12.51 -10.43 7.97
N ILE A 75 13.61 -10.33 7.21
CA ILE A 75 14.77 -11.23 7.33
C ILE A 75 15.44 -11.07 8.70
N ARG A 76 15.75 -9.85 9.11
CA ARG A 76 16.36 -9.57 10.40
C ARG A 76 15.53 -10.10 11.57
N ASP A 77 14.24 -9.85 11.56
CA ASP A 77 13.37 -10.14 12.70
C ASP A 77 12.94 -11.60 12.74
N SER A 78 12.82 -12.31 11.59
CA SER A 78 12.65 -13.77 11.56
C SER A 78 13.86 -14.51 12.16
N ARG A 79 15.06 -14.06 11.83
CA ARG A 79 16.30 -14.63 12.41
C ARG A 79 16.41 -14.37 13.92
N LYS A 80 16.02 -13.18 14.40
CA LYS A 80 15.94 -12.91 15.85
C LYS A 80 14.93 -13.81 16.56
N ALA A 81 13.82 -14.12 15.89
CA ALA A 81 12.79 -15.00 16.42
C ALA A 81 13.16 -16.50 16.29
N ALA A 82 14.28 -16.83 15.64
CA ALA A 82 14.74 -18.20 15.37
C ALA A 82 13.69 -19.08 14.65
N VAL A 83 12.95 -18.49 13.71
CA VAL A 83 11.99 -19.15 12.83
C VAL A 83 12.32 -18.87 11.37
N THR A 84 11.77 -19.66 10.45
CA THR A 84 11.91 -19.38 9.01
C THR A 84 11.25 -18.07 8.61
N LEU A 85 11.72 -17.47 7.51
CA LEU A 85 11.08 -16.25 6.96
C LEU A 85 9.60 -16.48 6.67
N ALA A 86 9.26 -17.65 6.09
CA ALA A 86 7.89 -18.01 5.74
C ALA A 86 6.97 -18.11 6.97
N GLU A 87 7.40 -18.78 8.04
CA GLU A 87 6.64 -18.90 9.29
C GLU A 87 6.46 -17.54 9.97
N PHE A 88 7.53 -16.73 9.97
CA PHE A 88 7.49 -15.40 10.56
C PHE A 88 6.52 -14.48 9.84
N THR A 89 6.62 -14.40 8.52
CA THR A 89 5.78 -13.51 7.71
C THR A 89 4.33 -13.98 7.66
N ALA A 90 4.07 -15.30 7.62
CA ALA A 90 2.73 -15.85 7.71
C ALA A 90 2.03 -15.45 9.03
N THR A 91 2.73 -15.47 10.15
CA THR A 91 2.19 -15.05 11.46
C THR A 91 1.68 -13.61 11.43
N TRP A 92 2.45 -12.68 10.84
CA TRP A 92 2.07 -11.28 10.76
C TRP A 92 1.04 -11.00 9.66
N ALA A 93 1.08 -11.74 8.54
CA ALA A 93 0.03 -11.70 7.53
C ALA A 93 -1.33 -12.12 8.09
N ASP A 94 -1.38 -13.24 8.83
CA ASP A 94 -2.59 -13.71 9.50
C ASP A 94 -3.13 -12.69 10.52
N LYS A 95 -2.24 -12.06 11.29
CA LYS A 95 -2.64 -10.97 12.21
C LYS A 95 -3.23 -9.80 11.45
N PHE A 96 -2.58 -9.37 10.37
CA PHE A 96 -3.06 -8.29 9.52
C PHE A 96 -4.44 -8.59 8.92
N HIS A 97 -4.66 -9.81 8.43
CA HIS A 97 -5.97 -10.23 7.90
C HIS A 97 -7.06 -10.20 8.97
N ARG A 98 -6.78 -10.73 10.17
CA ARG A 98 -7.74 -10.66 11.30
C ARG A 98 -8.08 -9.21 11.68
N ASP A 99 -7.07 -8.34 11.71
CA ASP A 99 -7.29 -6.93 12.02
C ASP A 99 -8.10 -6.21 10.92
N CYS A 100 -7.83 -6.51 9.64
CA CYS A 100 -8.63 -6.02 8.50
C CYS A 100 -10.10 -6.50 8.60
N GLN A 101 -10.31 -7.77 8.93
CA GLN A 101 -11.64 -8.33 9.12
C GLN A 101 -12.39 -7.65 10.29
N ALA A 102 -11.72 -7.47 11.42
CA ALA A 102 -12.30 -6.77 12.59
C ALA A 102 -12.66 -5.30 12.24
N LEU A 103 -11.86 -4.66 11.40
CA LEU A 103 -12.13 -3.32 10.87
C LEU A 103 -13.13 -3.31 9.70
N ASN A 104 -13.72 -4.45 9.33
CA ASN A 104 -14.64 -4.59 8.20
C ASN A 104 -14.06 -4.05 6.88
N CYS A 105 -12.77 -4.24 6.63
CA CYS A 105 -12.17 -3.98 5.33
C CYS A 105 -12.44 -5.17 4.40
N LEU A 106 -12.91 -4.91 3.18
CA LEU A 106 -13.07 -5.94 2.17
C LEU A 106 -11.71 -6.56 1.82
N PRO A 107 -11.62 -7.89 1.68
CA PRO A 107 -10.40 -8.51 1.17
C PRO A 107 -10.14 -8.03 -0.27
N PRO A 108 -8.88 -7.89 -0.70
CA PRO A 108 -8.59 -7.63 -2.10
C PRO A 108 -9.04 -8.82 -2.97
N HIS A 109 -9.24 -8.60 -4.26
CA HIS A 109 -9.56 -9.69 -5.20
C HIS A 109 -8.34 -10.57 -5.46
N VAL A 110 -7.14 -9.97 -5.42
CA VAL A 110 -5.85 -10.66 -5.52
C VAL A 110 -4.89 -10.08 -4.49
N GLU A 111 -4.22 -10.94 -3.75
CA GLU A 111 -3.23 -10.54 -2.76
C GLU A 111 -1.90 -11.28 -3.00
N PRO A 112 -1.06 -10.77 -3.94
CA PRO A 112 0.21 -11.38 -4.25
C PRO A 112 1.25 -11.12 -3.17
N SER A 113 2.16 -12.09 -2.93
CA SER A 113 3.32 -11.91 -2.07
C SER A 113 4.60 -11.66 -2.89
N ALA A 114 5.54 -10.91 -2.33
CA ALA A 114 6.80 -10.59 -2.99
C ALA A 114 7.63 -11.85 -3.25
N VAL A 115 7.69 -12.79 -2.30
CA VAL A 115 8.43 -14.06 -2.45
C VAL A 115 7.86 -14.92 -3.60
N ALA A 116 6.53 -15.00 -3.72
CA ALA A 116 5.91 -15.78 -4.79
C ALA A 116 6.14 -15.17 -6.20
N HIS A 117 6.61 -13.93 -6.27
CA HIS A 117 6.82 -13.17 -7.52
C HIS A 117 8.31 -12.87 -7.80
N ILE A 118 9.22 -13.59 -7.18
CA ILE A 118 10.66 -13.46 -7.45
C ILE A 118 11.00 -13.65 -8.95
N PRO A 119 10.43 -14.61 -9.67
CA PRO A 119 10.70 -14.76 -11.11
C PRO A 119 10.33 -13.51 -11.91
N GLU A 120 9.17 -12.93 -11.67
CA GLU A 120 8.70 -11.71 -12.36
C GLU A 120 9.60 -10.50 -12.04
N GLN A 121 10.09 -10.40 -10.82
CA GLN A 121 11.03 -9.37 -10.40
C GLN A 121 12.37 -9.50 -11.13
N ILE A 122 12.91 -10.71 -11.23
CA ILE A 122 14.14 -10.98 -11.99
C ILE A 122 13.97 -10.62 -13.46
N GLU A 123 12.84 -11.00 -14.09
CA GLU A 123 12.57 -10.67 -15.49
C GLU A 123 12.48 -9.16 -15.71
N MET A 124 11.89 -8.42 -14.78
CA MET A 124 11.82 -6.95 -14.86
C MET A 124 13.22 -6.34 -14.77
N VAL A 125 14.09 -6.82 -13.87
CA VAL A 125 15.48 -6.33 -13.77
C VAL A 125 16.25 -6.65 -15.05
N LYS A 126 16.09 -7.85 -15.63
CA LYS A 126 16.71 -8.20 -16.93
C LYS A 126 16.31 -7.18 -18.01
N ALA A 127 15.01 -6.89 -18.15
CA ALA A 127 14.51 -5.93 -19.12
C ALA A 127 15.12 -4.54 -18.91
N LEU A 128 15.27 -4.10 -17.64
CA LEU A 128 15.89 -2.82 -17.31
C LEU A 128 17.40 -2.79 -17.69
N VAL A 129 18.11 -3.86 -17.45
CA VAL A 129 19.54 -3.99 -17.81
C VAL A 129 19.70 -3.99 -19.32
N GLU A 130 18.94 -4.82 -20.03
CA GLU A 130 18.95 -4.91 -21.50
C GLU A 130 18.66 -3.58 -22.19
N LYS A 131 17.76 -2.79 -21.61
CA LYS A 131 17.40 -1.44 -22.13
C LYS A 131 18.34 -0.32 -21.67
N GLY A 132 19.35 -0.63 -20.84
CA GLY A 132 20.34 0.32 -20.37
C GLY A 132 19.87 1.22 -19.22
N HIS A 133 18.73 0.92 -18.60
CA HIS A 133 18.19 1.63 -17.44
C HIS A 133 18.72 1.13 -16.11
N ALA A 134 19.31 -0.05 -16.08
CA ALA A 134 19.95 -0.63 -14.91
C ALA A 134 21.34 -1.19 -15.23
N TYR A 135 22.15 -1.36 -14.20
CA TYR A 135 23.49 -1.89 -14.35
C TYR A 135 23.89 -2.75 -13.14
N PRO A 136 24.60 -3.89 -13.37
CA PRO A 136 25.19 -4.65 -12.30
C PRO A 136 26.42 -3.92 -11.72
N SER A 137 26.63 -4.10 -10.43
CA SER A 137 27.77 -3.61 -9.68
C SER A 137 28.77 -4.76 -9.43
N GLU A 138 30.00 -4.42 -9.02
CA GLU A 138 31.06 -5.40 -8.73
C GLU A 138 30.71 -6.37 -7.60
N ASP A 139 29.86 -5.94 -6.66
CA ASP A 139 29.39 -6.78 -5.55
C ASP A 139 28.23 -7.73 -5.92
N GLY A 140 27.79 -7.72 -7.20
CA GLY A 140 26.67 -8.53 -7.69
C GLY A 140 25.29 -7.88 -7.47
N SER A 141 25.21 -6.70 -6.86
CA SER A 141 23.97 -5.93 -6.77
C SER A 141 23.65 -5.26 -8.10
N VAL A 142 22.37 -5.01 -8.38
CA VAL A 142 21.92 -4.29 -9.58
C VAL A 142 21.23 -3.02 -9.19
N TYR A 143 21.58 -1.92 -9.84
CA TYR A 143 21.04 -0.59 -9.55
C TYR A 143 20.29 -0.03 -10.74
N PHE A 144 19.19 0.69 -10.48
CA PHE A 144 18.51 1.52 -11.46
C PHE A 144 19.30 2.82 -11.64
N ARG A 145 19.53 3.20 -12.90
CA ARG A 145 20.21 4.45 -13.26
C ARG A 145 19.20 5.58 -13.42
N ILE A 146 19.06 6.43 -12.40
CA ILE A 146 18.08 7.53 -12.39
C ILE A 146 18.28 8.47 -13.57
N SER A 147 19.53 8.74 -13.95
CA SER A 147 19.83 9.63 -15.09
C SER A 147 19.33 9.11 -16.45
N SER A 148 18.99 7.81 -16.54
CA SER A 148 18.41 7.21 -17.75
C SER A 148 16.91 7.45 -17.91
N PHE A 149 16.25 8.02 -16.91
CA PHE A 149 14.83 8.35 -16.93
C PHE A 149 14.61 9.85 -16.66
N PRO A 150 14.54 10.69 -17.71
CA PRO A 150 14.46 12.15 -17.58
C PRO A 150 13.22 12.68 -16.84
N GLU A 151 12.15 11.86 -16.76
CA GLU A 151 10.91 12.20 -16.07
C GLU A 151 10.92 11.82 -14.57
N TYR A 152 12.04 11.30 -14.04
CA TYR A 152 12.18 10.98 -12.62
C TYR A 152 11.88 12.22 -11.76
N GLY A 153 11.06 12.03 -10.71
CA GLY A 153 10.60 13.13 -9.87
C GLY A 153 9.27 13.76 -10.32
N SER A 154 8.67 13.28 -11.42
CA SER A 154 7.42 13.85 -11.95
C SER A 154 6.20 13.58 -11.07
N LEU A 155 6.14 12.46 -10.37
CA LEU A 155 5.07 12.12 -9.43
C LEU A 155 5.25 12.87 -8.10
N SER A 156 6.46 12.86 -7.56
CA SER A 156 6.80 13.48 -6.27
C SER A 156 7.03 14.98 -6.37
N HIS A 157 7.04 15.51 -7.61
CA HIS A 157 7.31 16.92 -7.92
C HIS A 157 8.66 17.41 -7.37
N LEU A 158 9.70 16.59 -7.56
CA LEU A 158 11.07 16.98 -7.28
C LEU A 158 11.47 18.15 -8.20
N ASP A 159 12.17 19.13 -7.66
CA ASP A 159 12.71 20.18 -8.49
C ASP A 159 14.00 19.73 -9.19
N LYS A 160 14.41 20.47 -10.23
CA LYS A 160 15.63 20.14 -11.00
C LYS A 160 16.90 20.22 -10.15
N ARG A 161 16.91 21.05 -9.10
CA ARG A 161 18.07 21.19 -8.20
C ARG A 161 18.21 19.96 -7.31
N GLU A 162 17.07 19.43 -6.76
CA GLU A 162 17.05 18.19 -6.00
C GLU A 162 17.57 17.02 -6.84
N LEU A 163 17.16 16.94 -8.12
CA LEU A 163 17.64 15.93 -9.06
C LEU A 163 19.12 16.10 -9.43
N ASP A 164 19.61 17.34 -9.53
CA ASP A 164 21.01 17.63 -9.89
C ASP A 164 21.97 17.33 -8.71
N LEU A 165 21.54 17.47 -7.48
CA LEU A 165 22.32 17.04 -6.30
C LEU A 165 22.54 15.52 -6.28
N GLY A 166 21.57 14.73 -6.75
CA GLY A 166 21.70 13.27 -6.92
C GLY A 166 22.58 12.82 -8.08
N LYS A 167 22.91 13.72 -9.01
CA LYS A 167 23.79 13.44 -10.16
C LYS A 167 25.29 13.49 -9.86
N THR A 168 25.71 13.67 -8.61
CA THR A 168 27.10 13.46 -8.23
C THR A 168 27.48 12.03 -8.59
N ALA A 169 28.40 11.90 -9.52
CA ALA A 169 28.77 10.67 -10.19
C ALA A 169 28.91 9.50 -9.18
N ASN A 170 28.14 8.42 -9.41
CA ASN A 170 28.16 7.17 -8.68
C ASN A 170 27.55 7.16 -7.24
N ALA A 171 26.71 8.11 -6.87
CA ALA A 171 25.93 7.96 -5.66
C ALA A 171 24.96 6.77 -5.80
N ARG A 172 25.06 5.76 -4.90
CA ARG A 172 24.23 4.55 -4.86
C ARG A 172 23.57 4.44 -3.51
N SER A 173 22.30 4.05 -3.48
CA SER A 173 21.60 3.73 -2.25
C SER A 173 21.26 2.24 -2.20
N ASN A 174 21.79 1.54 -1.18
CA ASN A 174 21.35 0.20 -0.80
C ASN A 174 20.17 0.24 0.19
N ALA A 175 19.80 1.43 0.67
CA ALA A 175 18.65 1.62 1.54
C ALA A 175 17.37 1.67 0.71
N ASP A 176 16.32 1.02 1.20
CA ASP A 176 15.00 1.06 0.58
C ASP A 176 14.25 2.37 0.94
N GLU A 177 14.67 3.06 1.99
CA GLU A 177 14.12 4.35 2.41
C GLU A 177 15.25 5.41 2.36
N TYR A 178 15.03 6.52 1.66
CA TYR A 178 15.93 7.66 1.58
C TYR A 178 15.16 8.97 1.34
N GLU A 179 15.78 10.11 1.69
CA GLU A 179 15.18 11.43 1.58
C GLU A 179 15.37 12.03 0.17
N LYS A 180 14.58 13.05 -0.18
CA LYS A 180 14.60 13.69 -1.49
C LYS A 180 15.94 14.34 -1.86
N ASP A 181 16.63 14.86 -0.88
CA ASP A 181 17.96 15.47 -1.03
C ASP A 181 19.10 14.45 -1.15
N SER A 182 18.79 13.16 -1.01
CA SER A 182 19.72 12.05 -1.18
C SER A 182 19.42 11.23 -2.44
N VAL A 183 18.88 11.83 -3.49
CA VAL A 183 18.53 11.13 -4.73
C VAL A 183 19.78 10.52 -5.37
N ALA A 184 19.78 9.19 -5.47
CA ALA A 184 20.87 8.38 -5.98
C ALA A 184 20.31 7.18 -6.73
N ASP A 185 21.16 6.52 -7.55
CA ASP A 185 20.78 5.24 -8.16
C ASP A 185 20.36 4.25 -7.07
N PHE A 186 19.16 3.70 -7.21
CA PHE A 186 18.57 2.84 -6.18
C PHE A 186 18.67 1.35 -6.55
N VAL A 187 18.73 0.50 -5.52
CA VAL A 187 18.93 -0.92 -5.69
C VAL A 187 17.67 -1.61 -6.20
N LEU A 188 17.84 -2.46 -7.21
CA LEU A 188 16.81 -3.35 -7.77
C LEU A 188 17.00 -4.79 -7.28
N TRP A 189 18.25 -5.25 -7.22
CA TRP A 189 18.64 -6.56 -6.75
C TRP A 189 19.81 -6.42 -5.78
N LYS A 190 19.65 -6.90 -4.56
CA LYS A 190 20.67 -6.87 -3.51
C LYS A 190 21.43 -8.18 -3.54
N SER A 191 22.75 -8.15 -3.71
CA SER A 191 23.58 -9.33 -3.59
C SER A 191 23.48 -9.95 -2.21
N ARG A 192 23.56 -11.25 -2.12
CA ARG A 192 23.49 -12.02 -0.87
C ARG A 192 24.56 -11.57 0.12
N ARG A 193 24.15 -11.41 1.37
CA ARG A 193 25.02 -11.10 2.51
C ARG A 193 24.89 -12.18 3.59
N PRO A 194 25.88 -12.34 4.49
CA PRO A 194 25.78 -13.28 5.60
C PRO A 194 24.53 -13.06 6.48
N GLU A 195 24.06 -11.80 6.59
CA GLU A 195 22.88 -11.45 7.34
C GLU A 195 21.59 -11.98 6.73
N ASP A 196 21.57 -12.30 5.43
CA ASP A 196 20.39 -12.85 4.75
C ASP A 196 20.14 -14.32 5.12
N GLY A 197 21.20 -15.06 5.54
CA GLY A 197 21.11 -16.48 5.84
C GLY A 197 20.72 -17.29 4.60
N ASP A 198 19.60 -18.01 4.69
CA ASP A 198 19.05 -18.82 3.59
C ASP A 198 17.96 -18.08 2.79
N ASN A 199 17.74 -16.76 3.06
CA ASN A 199 16.73 -15.96 2.40
C ASN A 199 17.30 -15.25 1.17
N TYR A 200 17.65 -16.02 0.15
CA TYR A 200 18.18 -15.55 -1.13
C TYR A 200 17.70 -16.43 -2.28
N TRP A 201 17.76 -15.91 -3.47
CA TRP A 201 17.35 -16.58 -4.71
C TRP A 201 18.43 -16.45 -5.77
N PRO A 202 18.58 -17.48 -6.63
CA PRO A 202 19.49 -17.41 -7.76
C PRO A 202 18.99 -16.38 -8.79
N SER A 203 19.92 -15.62 -9.35
CA SER A 203 19.66 -14.68 -10.42
C SER A 203 20.82 -14.66 -11.43
N PRO A 204 20.68 -14.02 -12.60
CA PRO A 204 21.78 -13.84 -13.55
C PRO A 204 22.99 -13.08 -12.99
N TRP A 205 22.79 -12.32 -11.92
CA TRP A 205 23.84 -11.50 -11.27
C TRP A 205 24.43 -12.18 -10.03
N GLY A 206 23.97 -13.37 -9.71
CA GLY A 206 24.36 -14.15 -8.53
C GLY A 206 23.22 -14.34 -7.54
N GLU A 207 23.53 -14.95 -6.41
CA GLU A 207 22.59 -15.12 -5.31
C GLU A 207 22.26 -13.77 -4.66
N GLY A 208 20.97 -13.53 -4.38
CA GLY A 208 20.53 -12.27 -3.79
C GLY A 208 19.03 -12.20 -3.58
N ARG A 209 18.54 -11.03 -3.41
CA ARG A 209 17.11 -10.74 -3.17
C ARG A 209 16.66 -9.40 -3.77
N PRO A 210 15.37 -9.21 -4.02
CA PRO A 210 14.89 -7.96 -4.59
C PRO A 210 15.06 -6.77 -3.65
N GLY A 211 15.20 -5.58 -4.24
CA GLY A 211 14.95 -4.30 -3.57
C GLY A 211 13.45 -4.05 -3.41
N TRP A 212 13.07 -3.36 -2.36
CA TRP A 212 11.67 -3.14 -1.95
C TRP A 212 10.79 -2.50 -3.04
N HIS A 213 11.32 -1.60 -3.86
CA HIS A 213 10.53 -0.89 -4.88
C HIS A 213 10.18 -1.76 -6.09
N LEU A 214 10.94 -2.82 -6.33
CA LEU A 214 10.80 -3.69 -7.50
C LEU A 214 9.56 -4.57 -7.43
N GLU A 215 9.22 -5.04 -6.24
CA GLU A 215 8.14 -6.02 -6.03
C GLU A 215 6.79 -5.54 -6.55
N CYS A 216 6.39 -4.32 -6.17
CA CYS A 216 5.11 -3.75 -6.61
C CYS A 216 5.07 -3.56 -8.13
N SER A 217 6.15 -3.06 -8.74
CA SER A 217 6.24 -2.89 -10.19
C SER A 217 6.05 -4.21 -10.94
N ALA A 218 6.72 -5.28 -10.49
CA ALA A 218 6.62 -6.60 -11.12
C ALA A 218 5.23 -7.22 -10.94
N MET A 219 4.67 -7.12 -9.74
CA MET A 219 3.31 -7.63 -9.47
C MET A 219 2.24 -6.86 -10.24
N ILE A 220 2.33 -5.52 -10.30
CA ILE A 220 1.42 -4.71 -11.10
C ILE A 220 1.46 -5.13 -12.56
N HIS A 221 2.66 -5.26 -13.13
CA HIS A 221 2.81 -5.69 -14.52
C HIS A 221 2.17 -7.06 -14.78
N LYS A 222 2.34 -8.01 -13.86
CA LYS A 222 1.73 -9.35 -13.97
C LYS A 222 0.22 -9.33 -13.98
N TYR A 223 -0.41 -8.52 -13.12
CA TYR A 223 -1.87 -8.55 -12.96
C TYR A 223 -2.61 -7.52 -13.80
N PHE A 224 -1.98 -6.41 -14.15
CA PHE A 224 -2.63 -5.31 -14.87
C PHE A 224 -1.97 -4.93 -16.20
N GLY A 225 -0.75 -5.44 -16.46
CA GLY A 225 0.02 -5.05 -17.64
C GLY A 225 0.66 -3.67 -17.48
N ASN A 226 0.82 -2.97 -18.62
CA ASN A 226 1.59 -1.72 -18.66
C ASN A 226 0.81 -0.49 -18.19
N ASP A 227 -0.52 -0.56 -18.25
CA ASP A 227 -1.41 0.56 -17.93
C ASP A 227 -2.59 0.09 -17.09
N PHE A 228 -2.92 0.83 -16.05
CA PHE A 228 -4.06 0.57 -15.18
C PHE A 228 -4.63 1.85 -14.59
N ASP A 229 -5.82 1.76 -13.96
CA ASP A 229 -6.59 2.94 -13.63
C ASP A 229 -6.04 3.74 -12.46
N LEU A 230 -5.68 3.07 -11.34
CA LEU A 230 -5.36 3.79 -10.11
C LEU A 230 -4.35 3.05 -9.24
N HIS A 231 -3.34 3.79 -8.76
CA HIS A 231 -2.40 3.34 -7.74
C HIS A 231 -2.63 4.10 -6.42
N SER A 232 -2.53 3.39 -5.29
CA SER A 232 -2.82 3.98 -3.97
C SER A 232 -1.85 3.53 -2.89
N GLY A 233 -1.59 4.44 -1.95
CA GLY A 233 -0.79 4.19 -0.76
C GLY A 233 -0.87 5.35 0.25
N GLY A 234 -0.07 5.30 1.29
CA GLY A 234 0.18 6.43 2.17
C GLY A 234 0.96 7.53 1.44
N VAL A 235 0.85 8.77 1.89
CA VAL A 235 1.57 9.90 1.30
C VAL A 235 3.09 9.76 1.43
N ASP A 236 3.58 9.00 2.40
CA ASP A 236 4.98 8.63 2.59
C ASP A 236 5.53 7.77 1.44
N LEU A 237 4.67 7.02 0.77
CA LEU A 237 5.07 6.20 -0.38
C LEU A 237 5.27 7.00 -1.68
N VAL A 238 4.79 8.25 -1.76
CA VAL A 238 4.95 9.07 -2.97
C VAL A 238 6.42 9.13 -3.38
N PHE A 239 7.30 9.31 -2.40
CA PHE A 239 8.74 9.26 -2.58
C PHE A 239 9.39 8.52 -1.40
N PRO A 240 10.33 7.61 -1.66
CA PRO A 240 10.86 7.22 -2.98
C PRO A 240 10.06 6.11 -3.69
N HIS A 241 9.19 5.37 -3.00
CA HIS A 241 8.64 4.08 -3.44
C HIS A 241 7.88 4.20 -4.77
N HIS A 242 6.81 4.99 -4.82
CA HIS A 242 5.98 5.11 -6.02
C HIS A 242 6.70 5.82 -7.18
N GLU A 243 7.59 6.79 -6.88
CA GLU A 243 8.43 7.40 -7.91
C GLU A 243 9.34 6.36 -8.57
N ASN A 244 9.95 5.49 -7.77
CA ASN A 244 10.79 4.39 -8.26
C ASN A 244 9.97 3.36 -9.06
N GLU A 245 8.75 3.06 -8.63
CA GLU A 245 7.86 2.18 -9.39
C GLU A 245 7.51 2.74 -10.77
N VAL A 246 7.25 4.06 -10.87
CA VAL A 246 7.03 4.73 -12.16
C VAL A 246 8.23 4.55 -13.07
N ALA A 247 9.45 4.81 -12.55
CA ALA A 247 10.68 4.69 -13.33
C ALA A 247 10.90 3.24 -13.78
N GLN A 248 10.81 2.28 -12.88
CA GLN A 248 10.99 0.85 -13.18
C GLN A 248 9.99 0.38 -14.23
N SER A 249 8.70 0.62 -14.01
CA SER A 249 7.65 0.10 -14.88
C SER A 249 7.68 0.72 -16.28
N ARG A 250 7.86 2.04 -16.39
CA ARG A 250 7.90 2.71 -17.69
C ARG A 250 9.16 2.36 -18.47
N CYS A 251 10.29 2.21 -17.81
CA CYS A 251 11.54 1.81 -18.46
C CYS A 251 11.55 0.33 -18.83
N ALA A 252 11.06 -0.57 -17.97
CA ALA A 252 11.04 -2.00 -18.26
C ALA A 252 9.98 -2.38 -19.29
N CYS A 253 8.76 -1.88 -19.14
CA CYS A 253 7.58 -2.38 -19.86
C CYS A 253 7.01 -1.39 -20.89
N GLY A 254 7.36 -0.10 -20.79
CA GLY A 254 6.70 0.97 -21.54
C GLY A 254 5.33 1.32 -20.97
N GLY A 255 4.54 2.11 -21.70
CA GLY A 255 3.23 2.58 -21.24
C GLY A 255 3.27 3.74 -20.26
N GLY A 256 2.13 4.11 -19.71
CA GLY A 256 1.95 5.23 -18.78
C GLY A 256 2.00 4.83 -17.31
N PHE A 257 1.90 3.53 -17.00
CA PHE A 257 1.74 2.96 -15.68
C PHE A 257 0.37 3.33 -15.06
N ALA A 258 0.31 3.82 -13.82
CA ALA A 258 -0.96 4.25 -13.23
C ALA A 258 -1.47 5.56 -13.85
N ARG A 259 -2.77 5.58 -14.23
CA ARG A 259 -3.43 6.78 -14.73
C ARG A 259 -3.68 7.80 -13.62
N LEU A 260 -4.12 7.34 -12.45
CA LEU A 260 -4.43 8.16 -11.28
C LEU A 260 -3.64 7.69 -10.05
N TRP A 261 -3.33 8.64 -9.16
CA TRP A 261 -2.56 8.40 -7.93
C TRP A 261 -3.34 8.88 -6.71
N PHE A 262 -3.73 7.93 -5.87
CA PHE A 262 -4.54 8.16 -4.67
C PHE A 262 -3.71 7.98 -3.41
N HIS A 263 -3.32 9.11 -2.79
CA HIS A 263 -2.52 9.08 -1.57
C HIS A 263 -3.29 9.58 -0.35
N ILE A 264 -3.14 8.86 0.74
CA ILE A 264 -3.80 9.12 2.01
C ILE A 264 -2.81 9.80 2.96
N ALA A 265 -3.20 10.95 3.51
CA ALA A 265 -2.37 11.70 4.45
C ALA A 265 -2.19 10.96 5.78
N HIS A 266 -1.08 11.27 6.46
CA HIS A 266 -0.68 10.66 7.73
C HIS A 266 -1.75 10.75 8.83
N LEU A 267 -1.68 9.80 9.75
CA LEU A 267 -2.34 9.88 11.04
C LEU A 267 -1.41 10.53 12.05
N LEU A 268 -1.92 11.54 12.75
CA LEU A 268 -1.30 12.11 13.94
C LEU A 268 -1.97 11.50 15.19
N VAL A 269 -1.24 11.41 16.28
CA VAL A 269 -1.77 11.00 17.59
C VAL A 269 -1.49 12.12 18.58
N ASP A 270 -2.55 12.66 19.18
CA ASP A 270 -2.48 13.79 20.11
C ASP A 270 -1.69 14.99 19.52
N GLY A 271 -1.92 15.26 18.23
CA GLY A 271 -1.29 16.35 17.48
C GLY A 271 0.14 16.10 17.03
N GLY A 272 0.75 14.97 17.42
CA GLY A 272 2.13 14.60 17.11
C GLY A 272 2.26 13.44 16.10
N LYS A 273 3.46 13.29 15.52
CA LYS A 273 3.80 12.14 14.69
C LYS A 273 3.82 10.88 15.57
N MET A 274 3.30 9.77 15.06
CA MET A 274 3.42 8.46 15.71
C MET A 274 4.87 7.99 15.69
N SER A 275 5.35 7.53 16.85
CA SER A 275 6.65 6.86 16.96
C SER A 275 6.66 5.85 18.11
N LYS A 276 7.48 4.79 17.97
CA LYS A 276 7.70 3.82 19.06
C LYS A 276 8.29 4.46 20.30
N SER A 277 9.20 5.42 20.13
CA SER A 277 9.88 6.10 21.22
C SER A 277 8.95 7.00 22.05
N LEU A 278 7.87 7.51 21.46
CA LEU A 278 6.85 8.31 22.15
C LEU A 278 5.75 7.45 22.81
N GLY A 279 5.74 6.13 22.59
CA GLY A 279 4.71 5.24 23.13
C GLY A 279 3.28 5.52 22.62
N ASN A 280 3.15 6.31 21.55
CA ASN A 280 1.85 6.73 20.97
C ASN A 280 1.48 5.94 19.69
N MET A 281 2.06 4.77 19.50
CA MET A 281 1.88 3.91 18.34
C MET A 281 0.91 2.77 18.68
N TYR A 282 -0.37 3.00 18.49
CA TYR A 282 -1.41 2.04 18.82
C TYR A 282 -1.61 1.00 17.72
N THR A 283 -1.68 -0.27 18.12
CA THR A 283 -2.26 -1.36 17.32
C THR A 283 -3.74 -1.49 17.61
N LEU A 284 -4.48 -2.25 16.79
CA LEU A 284 -5.89 -2.55 17.08
C LEU A 284 -6.05 -3.32 18.40
N GLU A 285 -5.10 -4.19 18.70
CA GLU A 285 -5.07 -4.95 19.95
C GLU A 285 -4.87 -4.07 21.18
N ASP A 286 -4.02 -3.06 21.10
CA ASP A 286 -3.81 -2.10 22.21
C ASP A 286 -5.11 -1.35 22.52
N LEU A 287 -5.81 -0.90 21.47
CA LEU A 287 -7.09 -0.23 21.65
C LEU A 287 -8.18 -1.16 22.19
N ALA A 288 -8.18 -2.44 21.79
CA ALA A 288 -9.08 -3.43 22.33
C ALA A 288 -8.82 -3.68 23.83
N LYS A 289 -7.55 -3.74 24.26
CA LYS A 289 -7.18 -3.85 25.70
C LYS A 289 -7.63 -2.63 26.51
N LEU A 290 -7.74 -1.45 25.88
CA LEU A 290 -8.30 -0.23 26.49
C LEU A 290 -9.84 -0.21 26.46
N GLY A 291 -10.50 -1.25 25.94
CA GLY A 291 -11.95 -1.38 25.90
C GLY A 291 -12.63 -0.77 24.67
N HIS A 292 -11.86 -0.35 23.67
CA HIS A 292 -12.43 0.21 22.43
C HIS A 292 -12.68 -0.88 21.40
N LYS A 293 -13.84 -0.83 20.75
CA LYS A 293 -14.23 -1.74 19.68
C LYS A 293 -13.66 -1.32 18.33
N ALA A 294 -13.42 -2.30 17.46
CA ALA A 294 -12.89 -2.07 16.12
C ALA A 294 -13.78 -1.14 15.25
N GLU A 295 -15.11 -1.20 15.45
CA GLU A 295 -16.05 -0.34 14.73
C GLU A 295 -15.84 1.15 15.07
N ALA A 296 -15.55 1.46 16.35
CA ALA A 296 -15.22 2.84 16.76
C ALA A 296 -13.89 3.30 16.13
N VAL A 297 -12.90 2.43 16.11
CA VAL A 297 -11.61 2.70 15.44
C VAL A 297 -11.84 2.96 13.94
N ARG A 298 -12.58 2.09 13.25
CA ARG A 298 -12.93 2.30 11.83
C ARG A 298 -13.63 3.63 11.62
N TYR A 299 -14.62 3.96 12.47
CA TYR A 299 -15.38 5.21 12.35
C TYR A 299 -14.47 6.44 12.42
N VAL A 300 -13.55 6.48 13.38
CA VAL A 300 -12.57 7.56 13.51
C VAL A 300 -11.65 7.59 12.30
N LEU A 301 -11.06 6.45 11.91
CA LEU A 301 -10.10 6.39 10.82
C LEU A 301 -10.74 6.64 9.43
N ALA A 302 -12.02 6.34 9.23
CA ALA A 302 -12.76 6.70 8.02
C ALA A 302 -13.13 8.19 7.99
N GLY A 303 -13.14 8.85 9.16
CA GLY A 303 -13.48 10.26 9.28
C GLY A 303 -12.47 11.19 8.64
N GLY A 304 -12.92 12.41 8.38
CA GLY A 304 -12.06 13.47 7.85
C GLY A 304 -11.69 13.31 6.37
N TYR A 305 -11.16 14.39 5.83
CA TYR A 305 -10.73 14.42 4.44
C TYR A 305 -9.40 13.67 4.24
N TYR A 306 -9.36 12.68 3.35
CA TYR A 306 -8.22 11.78 3.18
C TYR A 306 -6.87 12.46 2.88
N ARG A 307 -6.89 13.68 2.29
CA ARG A 307 -5.69 14.46 1.95
C ARG A 307 -5.17 15.33 3.09
N ARG A 308 -5.87 15.40 4.23
CA ARG A 308 -5.41 16.13 5.41
C ARG A 308 -5.01 15.14 6.50
N PRO A 309 -3.94 15.43 7.24
CA PRO A 309 -3.62 14.65 8.42
C PRO A 309 -4.84 14.54 9.34
N LEU A 310 -5.14 13.33 9.79
CA LEU A 310 -6.18 13.07 10.77
C LEU A 310 -5.54 13.01 12.15
N ASN A 311 -6.02 13.81 13.08
CA ASN A 311 -5.56 13.73 14.47
C ASN A 311 -6.42 12.72 15.23
N PHE A 312 -5.80 11.62 15.63
CA PHE A 312 -6.40 10.59 16.47
C PHE A 312 -6.17 10.91 17.94
N THR A 313 -7.22 10.78 18.75
CA THR A 313 -7.15 10.84 20.21
C THR A 313 -8.01 9.72 20.80
N LEU A 314 -7.71 9.26 22.01
CA LEU A 314 -8.57 8.28 22.68
C LEU A 314 -9.98 8.82 22.93
N SER A 315 -10.14 10.11 23.16
CA SER A 315 -11.46 10.75 23.28
C SER A 315 -12.29 10.65 22.00
N SER A 316 -11.64 10.70 20.83
CA SER A 316 -12.34 10.53 19.54
C SER A 316 -13.01 9.17 19.39
N LEU A 317 -12.53 8.13 20.09
CA LEU A 317 -13.16 6.82 20.12
C LEU A 317 -14.44 6.81 20.97
N GLU A 318 -14.51 7.58 22.07
CA GLU A 318 -15.73 7.73 22.84
C GLU A 318 -16.81 8.50 22.06
N ASP A 319 -16.41 9.54 21.33
CA ASP A 319 -17.31 10.27 20.42
C ASP A 319 -17.84 9.34 19.30
N ALA A 320 -16.96 8.53 18.72
CA ALA A 320 -17.33 7.53 17.71
C ALA A 320 -18.33 6.50 18.27
N LYS A 321 -18.08 5.97 19.47
CA LYS A 321 -18.97 5.04 20.16
C LYS A 321 -20.37 5.66 20.40
N ALA A 322 -20.42 6.91 20.85
CA ALA A 322 -21.67 7.63 21.02
C ALA A 322 -22.42 7.83 19.68
N ALA A 323 -21.70 8.16 18.62
CA ALA A 323 -22.29 8.31 17.27
C ALA A 323 -22.84 6.99 16.74
N LEU A 324 -22.08 5.88 16.86
CA LEU A 324 -22.51 4.54 16.47
C LEU A 324 -23.74 4.07 17.24
N ASN A 325 -23.80 4.33 18.55
CA ASN A 325 -24.97 4.02 19.36
C ASN A 325 -26.22 4.80 18.92
N ARG A 326 -26.08 6.08 18.52
CA ARG A 326 -27.21 6.85 17.96
C ARG A 326 -27.69 6.24 16.64
N MET A 327 -26.76 5.86 15.74
CA MET A 327 -27.10 5.23 14.46
C MET A 327 -27.83 3.92 14.66
N ALA A 328 -27.35 3.06 15.57
CA ALA A 328 -27.98 1.77 15.88
C ALA A 328 -29.40 1.95 16.45
N LYS A 329 -29.63 2.93 17.33
CA LYS A 329 -30.94 3.25 17.84
C LYS A 329 -31.89 3.72 16.73
N PHE A 330 -31.41 4.57 15.83
CA PHE A 330 -32.19 5.07 14.70
C PHE A 330 -32.54 3.93 13.72
N ASP A 331 -31.59 3.05 13.39
CA ASP A 331 -31.85 1.87 12.57
C ASP A 331 -32.92 0.95 13.20
N ALA A 332 -32.83 0.70 14.51
CA ALA A 332 -33.84 -0.09 15.23
C ALA A 332 -35.24 0.56 15.17
N GLN A 333 -35.32 1.88 15.31
CA GLN A 333 -36.58 2.62 15.21
C GLN A 333 -37.18 2.54 13.79
N LEU A 334 -36.34 2.66 12.74
CA LEU A 334 -36.79 2.51 11.36
C LEU A 334 -37.33 1.11 11.08
N ARG A 335 -36.64 0.07 11.53
CA ARG A 335 -37.09 -1.33 11.38
C ARG A 335 -38.45 -1.56 12.06
N THR A 336 -38.61 -1.06 13.28
CA THR A 336 -39.87 -1.14 14.01
C THR A 336 -41.00 -0.41 13.26
N ALA A 337 -40.74 0.80 12.75
CA ALA A 337 -41.71 1.59 12.02
C ALA A 337 -42.09 0.98 10.66
N ALA A 338 -41.13 0.34 9.98
CA ALA A 338 -41.35 -0.33 8.70
C ALA A 338 -42.11 -1.65 8.81
N GLY A 339 -42.23 -2.21 10.00
CA GLY A 339 -42.90 -3.51 10.24
C GLY A 339 -42.21 -4.72 9.60
N THR A 340 -40.96 -4.57 9.20
CA THR A 340 -40.21 -5.61 8.48
C THR A 340 -38.77 -5.69 8.96
N ASP A 341 -38.27 -6.91 9.17
CA ASP A 341 -36.84 -7.20 9.33
C ASP A 341 -36.05 -7.04 8.01
N THR A 342 -36.73 -6.65 6.93
CA THR A 342 -36.21 -6.62 5.56
C THR A 342 -35.64 -5.26 5.13
N VAL A 343 -35.67 -4.22 5.97
CA VAL A 343 -34.99 -2.97 5.67
C VAL A 343 -33.48 -3.23 5.71
N PRO A 344 -32.72 -2.95 4.63
CA PRO A 344 -31.27 -3.07 4.65
C PRO A 344 -30.70 -2.28 5.83
N SER A 345 -29.79 -2.88 6.58
CA SER A 345 -29.15 -2.21 7.72
C SER A 345 -28.58 -0.87 7.27
N LEU A 346 -29.02 0.24 7.88
CA LEU A 346 -28.41 1.56 7.72
C LEU A 346 -27.08 1.69 8.44
N SER A 347 -26.48 0.53 8.86
CA SER A 347 -25.15 0.53 9.39
C SER A 347 -24.19 1.08 8.34
N LEU A 348 -23.76 2.33 8.49
CA LEU A 348 -22.67 2.93 7.70
C LEU A 348 -21.36 2.17 7.83
N ILE A 349 -21.29 1.22 8.76
CA ILE A 349 -20.18 0.29 8.95
C ILE A 349 -20.35 -0.92 8.02
N HIS A 350 -21.59 -1.28 7.71
CA HIS A 350 -21.98 -2.30 6.75
C HIS A 350 -22.56 -1.62 5.49
N ILE A 351 -21.73 -0.92 4.75
CA ILE A 351 -22.08 -0.61 3.37
C ILE A 351 -22.13 -1.95 2.68
N SER A 352 -23.36 -2.42 2.47
CA SER A 352 -23.81 -3.68 1.85
C SER A 352 -22.73 -4.72 1.56
N GLU A 353 -22.91 -5.95 2.09
CA GLU A 353 -22.25 -7.11 1.50
C GLU A 353 -22.47 -7.05 -0.02
N PRO A 354 -21.43 -7.23 -0.84
CA PRO A 354 -21.64 -7.44 -2.25
C PRO A 354 -22.59 -8.61 -2.37
N THR A 355 -23.73 -8.40 -3.02
CA THR A 355 -24.62 -9.48 -3.41
C THR A 355 -23.74 -10.59 -3.97
N ARG A 356 -23.74 -11.77 -3.35
CA ARG A 356 -23.16 -12.97 -3.94
C ARG A 356 -23.69 -13.08 -5.36
N GLN A 357 -22.88 -12.75 -6.33
CA GLN A 357 -23.09 -13.30 -7.66
C GLN A 357 -22.92 -14.80 -7.50
N GLU A 358 -24.03 -15.50 -7.53
CA GLU A 358 -24.04 -16.94 -7.71
C GLU A 358 -23.16 -17.22 -8.92
N ALA A 359 -22.14 -18.06 -8.69
CA ALA A 359 -21.36 -18.62 -9.77
C ALA A 359 -22.34 -19.37 -10.67
N ILE A 360 -22.63 -18.79 -11.83
CA ILE A 360 -23.27 -19.52 -12.90
C ILE A 360 -22.19 -20.43 -13.48
N SER A 361 -22.44 -21.72 -13.29
CA SER A 361 -21.72 -22.88 -13.82
C SER A 361 -21.36 -22.77 -15.30
#